data_43384c1c9bc97519c309bd69ffcf4f2b
#
_entry.id   43384c1c9bc97519c309bd69ffcf4f2b
#
_cell.length_a   1.000
_cell.length_b   1.000
_cell.length_c   1.000
_cell.angle_alpha   90.00
_cell.angle_beta   90.00
_cell.angle_gamma   90.00
#
_symmetry.space_group_name_H-M   'P 1'
#
loop_
_entity.id
_entity.type
_entity.pdbx_description
1 polymer ?
#
loop_
_entity_poly.entity_id
_entity_poly.type
_entity_poly.pdbx_seq_one_letter_code
_entity_poly.pdbx_strand_id
1 'polypeptide(L)'
;PYGYVDDRDVLMGKKIWEIVDLDERVNFPLYYPVDGNLGPDRKPLYEVLVDGIKNNKLTEIYDDSYFTTKKSLKDIEASLFRIDTTDAGKEQYNTFTAKQKKAGAKISEEYINKTEIRPSDVSDYKIVGYWYFDTRQGELKYRMLGICPIVPDVYTMDKEEKEYIELFWVYFPSARDVLHANKAFNDKNSAMPITFDHLLNSRRF
;
A
#
# COMPACT_ATOMS: atom_id res chain seq x y z
N PRO A 1 7.59 8.85 -16.41
CA PRO A 1 7.83 10.15 -15.79
C PRO A 1 6.94 11.22 -16.38
N TYR A 2 6.52 12.19 -15.57
CA TYR A 2 5.79 13.34 -16.05
C TYR A 2 6.70 14.24 -16.88
N GLY A 3 6.17 14.85 -17.95
CA GLY A 3 6.90 15.83 -18.74
C GLY A 3 7.34 17.04 -17.88
N TYR A 4 8.46 17.63 -18.24
CA TYR A 4 8.91 18.85 -17.59
C TYR A 4 7.95 20.01 -17.89
N VAL A 5 7.64 20.80 -16.87
CA VAL A 5 6.90 22.05 -16.97
C VAL A 5 7.73 23.12 -16.27
N ASP A 6 7.99 24.23 -16.94
CA ASP A 6 8.72 25.36 -16.38
C ASP A 6 7.83 26.09 -15.37
N ASP A 7 8.40 26.59 -14.28
CA ASP A 7 7.65 27.34 -13.25
C ASP A 7 6.95 28.57 -13.84
N ARG A 8 7.49 29.17 -14.91
CA ARG A 8 6.87 30.27 -15.65
C ARG A 8 5.54 29.89 -16.31
N ASP A 9 5.39 28.62 -16.66
CA ASP A 9 4.23 28.10 -17.37
C ASP A 9 3.11 27.67 -16.41
N VAL A 10 3.36 27.69 -15.10
CA VAL A 10 2.39 27.37 -14.05
C VAL A 10 1.79 28.66 -13.49
N LEU A 11 0.56 28.96 -13.90
CA LEU A 11 -0.15 30.12 -13.38
C LEU A 11 -0.58 29.95 -11.93
N MET A 12 -1.07 28.76 -11.60
CA MET A 12 -1.51 28.37 -10.27
C MET A 12 -1.36 26.88 -10.10
N GLY A 13 -1.10 26.46 -8.86
CA GLY A 13 -1.04 25.05 -8.53
C GLY A 13 -1.50 24.78 -7.10
N LYS A 14 -2.14 23.63 -6.90
CA LYS A 14 -2.65 23.23 -5.60
C LYS A 14 -2.45 21.72 -5.36
N LYS A 15 -1.84 21.40 -4.22
CA LYS A 15 -1.79 20.01 -3.73
C LYS A 15 -3.15 19.64 -3.14
N ILE A 16 -3.67 18.49 -3.51
CA ILE A 16 -4.97 17.96 -3.08
C ILE A 16 -4.78 16.54 -2.58
N TRP A 17 -5.48 16.21 -1.50
CA TRP A 17 -5.61 14.85 -0.98
C TRP A 17 -7.02 14.36 -1.26
N GLU A 18 -7.11 13.15 -1.76
CA GLU A 18 -8.36 12.47 -2.11
C GLU A 18 -8.41 11.12 -1.41
N ILE A 19 -9.58 10.73 -0.95
CA ILE A 19 -9.83 9.40 -0.39
C ILE A 19 -10.64 8.61 -1.41
N VAL A 20 -10.16 7.44 -1.75
CA VAL A 20 -10.80 6.49 -2.67
C VAL A 20 -11.35 5.35 -1.82
N ASP A 21 -12.64 5.39 -1.58
CA ASP A 21 -13.38 4.38 -0.82
C ASP A 21 -13.51 3.10 -1.66
N LEU A 22 -13.05 1.97 -1.11
CA LEU A 22 -13.05 0.68 -1.81
C LEU A 22 -14.41 -0.05 -1.72
N ASP A 23 -15.33 0.40 -0.89
CA ASP A 23 -16.70 -0.10 -0.86
C ASP A 23 -17.51 0.42 -2.06
N GLU A 24 -17.05 1.48 -2.72
CA GLU A 24 -17.68 1.97 -3.94
C GLU A 24 -17.37 1.06 -5.14
N ARG A 25 -18.43 0.68 -5.87
CA ARG A 25 -18.32 -0.25 -7.01
C ARG A 25 -17.34 0.20 -8.10
N VAL A 26 -17.20 1.50 -8.31
CA VAL A 26 -16.27 2.06 -9.31
C VAL A 26 -14.82 1.71 -8.97
N ASN A 27 -14.50 1.51 -7.68
CA ASN A 27 -13.17 1.27 -7.15
C ASN A 27 -12.81 -0.22 -7.02
N PHE A 28 -13.74 -1.13 -7.31
CA PHE A 28 -13.48 -2.58 -7.30
C PHE A 28 -12.26 -3.03 -8.10
N PRO A 29 -11.89 -2.40 -9.23
CA PRO A 29 -10.65 -2.73 -9.93
C PRO A 29 -9.36 -2.51 -9.12
N LEU A 30 -9.39 -1.68 -8.07
CA LEU A 30 -8.26 -1.46 -7.16
C LEU A 30 -8.24 -2.49 -6.01
N TYR A 31 -9.43 -2.99 -5.63
CA TYR A 31 -9.63 -3.86 -4.48
C TYR A 31 -9.52 -5.34 -4.83
N TYR A 32 -10.18 -5.78 -5.90
CA TYR A 32 -10.23 -7.19 -6.30
C TYR A 32 -9.06 -7.61 -7.19
N PRO A 33 -8.67 -8.90 -7.15
CA PRO A 33 -9.21 -9.97 -6.32
C PRO A 33 -8.60 -10.00 -4.92
N VAL A 34 -9.40 -10.29 -3.90
CA VAL A 34 -8.92 -10.48 -2.52
C VAL A 34 -8.58 -11.94 -2.22
N ASP A 35 -9.03 -12.86 -3.02
CA ASP A 35 -8.75 -14.30 -2.90
C ASP A 35 -7.39 -14.64 -3.49
N GLY A 36 -6.46 -15.13 -2.64
CA GLY A 36 -5.04 -15.32 -2.97
C GLY A 36 -4.69 -16.42 -3.97
N ASN A 37 -5.65 -17.09 -4.62
CA ASN A 37 -5.40 -18.26 -5.46
C ASN A 37 -5.75 -18.08 -6.95
N LEU A 38 -5.91 -16.86 -7.45
CA LEU A 38 -6.35 -16.60 -8.81
C LEU A 38 -5.24 -16.49 -9.86
N GLY A 39 -4.00 -16.82 -9.47
CA GLY A 39 -2.82 -16.82 -10.34
C GLY A 39 -1.96 -15.56 -10.20
N PRO A 40 -0.70 -15.65 -10.66
CA PRO A 40 0.30 -14.58 -10.44
C PRO A 40 -0.03 -13.27 -11.15
N ASP A 41 -0.87 -13.30 -12.18
CA ASP A 41 -1.22 -12.14 -13.00
C ASP A 41 -2.46 -11.36 -12.48
N ARG A 42 -3.09 -11.84 -11.40
CA ARG A 42 -4.31 -11.25 -10.84
C ARG A 42 -4.12 -10.94 -9.37
N LYS A 43 -3.64 -9.74 -9.09
CA LYS A 43 -3.37 -9.27 -7.73
C LYS A 43 -4.10 -7.96 -7.47
N PRO A 44 -4.59 -7.72 -6.24
CA PRO A 44 -5.10 -6.41 -5.85
C PRO A 44 -3.96 -5.39 -5.80
N LEU A 45 -4.30 -4.11 -5.89
CA LEU A 45 -3.30 -3.03 -5.86
C LEU A 45 -2.42 -3.09 -4.61
N TYR A 46 -3.01 -3.40 -3.45
CA TYR A 46 -2.29 -3.53 -2.19
C TYR A 46 -1.16 -4.57 -2.29
N GLU A 47 -1.46 -5.76 -2.80
CA GLU A 47 -0.47 -6.83 -2.93
C GLU A 47 0.64 -6.46 -3.92
N VAL A 48 0.28 -5.78 -5.02
CA VAL A 48 1.26 -5.28 -6.00
C VAL A 48 2.23 -4.28 -5.35
N LEU A 49 1.73 -3.38 -4.51
CA LEU A 49 2.57 -2.43 -3.78
C LEU A 49 3.47 -3.14 -2.76
N VAL A 50 2.91 -4.03 -1.94
CA VAL A 50 3.67 -4.78 -0.92
C VAL A 50 4.72 -5.69 -1.56
N ASP A 51 4.39 -6.40 -2.63
CA ASP A 51 5.35 -7.22 -3.38
C ASP A 51 6.45 -6.38 -4.02
N GLY A 52 6.08 -5.21 -4.56
CA GLY A 52 7.04 -4.26 -5.09
C GLY A 52 8.06 -3.80 -4.05
N ILE A 53 7.60 -3.58 -2.82
CA ILE A 53 8.44 -3.21 -1.67
C ILE A 53 9.32 -4.39 -1.24
N LYS A 54 8.74 -5.56 -1.02
CA LYS A 54 9.45 -6.78 -0.60
C LYS A 54 10.53 -7.20 -1.61
N ASN A 55 10.26 -7.05 -2.90
CA ASN A 55 11.20 -7.35 -3.98
C ASN A 55 12.17 -6.20 -4.30
N ASN A 56 12.19 -5.14 -3.50
CA ASN A 56 13.05 -3.98 -3.65
C ASN A 56 12.92 -3.26 -5.03
N LYS A 57 11.76 -3.40 -5.67
CA LYS A 57 11.41 -2.68 -6.90
C LYS A 57 10.85 -1.29 -6.62
N LEU A 58 10.20 -1.12 -5.46
CA LEU A 58 9.72 0.16 -4.95
C LEU A 58 10.66 0.60 -3.82
N THR A 59 11.42 1.65 -4.07
CA THR A 59 12.42 2.19 -3.14
C THR A 59 12.04 3.57 -2.58
N GLU A 60 11.13 4.26 -3.26
CA GLU A 60 10.65 5.59 -2.86
C GLU A 60 9.37 5.44 -2.01
N ILE A 61 9.57 5.04 -0.75
CA ILE A 61 8.51 4.80 0.22
C ILE A 61 8.70 5.73 1.41
N TYR A 62 7.63 6.36 1.84
CA TYR A 62 7.65 7.41 2.83
C TYR A 62 6.59 7.18 3.91
N ASP A 63 6.81 7.80 5.07
CA ASP A 63 5.87 7.78 6.18
C ASP A 63 4.77 8.85 6.04
N ASP A 64 5.07 9.91 5.30
CA ASP A 64 4.20 11.09 5.16
C ASP A 64 3.87 11.43 3.70
N SER A 65 2.75 12.14 3.49
CA SER A 65 2.27 12.57 2.18
C SER A 65 3.08 13.70 1.54
N TYR A 66 4.07 14.23 2.25
CA TYR A 66 4.99 15.26 1.75
C TYR A 66 6.31 14.65 1.24
N PHE A 67 6.49 13.33 1.44
CA PHE A 67 7.67 12.58 1.01
C PHE A 67 8.98 13.09 1.67
N THR A 68 8.89 13.45 2.94
CA THR A 68 10.04 13.97 3.69
C THR A 68 10.82 12.86 4.39
N THR A 69 10.12 11.90 4.99
CA THR A 69 10.71 10.84 5.80
C THR A 69 10.57 9.50 5.10
N LYS A 70 11.69 8.92 4.65
CA LYS A 70 11.70 7.58 4.05
C LYS A 70 11.42 6.51 5.12
N LYS A 71 10.56 5.57 4.78
CA LYS A 71 10.21 4.42 5.61
C LYS A 71 11.08 3.22 5.23
N SER A 72 11.65 2.53 6.21
CA SER A 72 12.45 1.35 5.94
C SER A 72 11.58 0.11 5.77
N LEU A 73 12.11 -0.93 5.08
CA LEU A 73 11.43 -2.23 4.96
C LEU A 73 11.03 -2.82 6.32
N LYS A 74 11.91 -2.68 7.32
CA LYS A 74 11.64 -3.19 8.67
C LYS A 74 10.48 -2.48 9.35
N ASP A 75 10.36 -1.17 9.15
CA ASP A 75 9.25 -0.39 9.73
C ASP A 75 7.94 -0.76 9.06
N ILE A 76 7.97 -1.01 7.75
CA ILE A 76 6.80 -1.47 7.00
C ILE A 76 6.39 -2.87 7.46
N GLU A 77 7.32 -3.81 7.56
CA GLU A 77 7.05 -5.16 8.06
C GLU A 77 6.48 -5.13 9.48
N ALA A 78 7.00 -4.28 10.36
CA ALA A 78 6.48 -4.12 11.72
C ALA A 78 5.04 -3.58 11.75
N SER A 79 4.63 -2.82 10.73
CA SER A 79 3.26 -2.32 10.59
C SER A 79 2.33 -3.33 9.90
N LEU A 80 2.89 -4.27 9.12
CA LEU A 80 2.12 -5.26 8.36
C LEU A 80 1.68 -6.44 9.19
N PHE A 81 2.45 -6.83 10.20
CA PHE A 81 2.12 -7.99 11.00
C PHE A 81 2.51 -7.81 12.48
N ARG A 82 1.70 -8.42 13.33
CA ARG A 82 1.92 -8.52 14.77
C ARG A 82 2.12 -9.99 15.13
N ILE A 83 3.10 -10.22 15.98
CA ILE A 83 3.41 -11.53 16.52
C ILE A 83 3.10 -11.52 18.01
N ASP A 84 2.10 -12.27 18.41
CA ASP A 84 1.75 -12.47 19.81
C ASP A 84 2.12 -13.88 20.26
N THR A 85 2.76 -13.97 21.41
CA THR A 85 3.07 -15.25 22.04
C THR A 85 1.95 -15.61 23.00
N THR A 86 1.36 -16.79 22.83
CA THR A 86 0.34 -17.31 23.75
C THR A 86 0.92 -17.53 25.15
N ASP A 87 0.07 -17.65 26.17
CA ASP A 87 0.55 -17.89 27.54
C ASP A 87 1.30 -19.20 27.66
N ALA A 88 0.89 -20.25 26.94
CA ALA A 88 1.63 -21.51 26.84
C ALA A 88 3.03 -21.31 26.22
N GLY A 89 3.16 -20.42 25.21
CA GLY A 89 4.46 -20.06 24.62
C GLY A 89 5.35 -19.30 25.61
N LYS A 90 4.76 -18.43 26.42
CA LYS A 90 5.51 -17.75 27.52
C LYS A 90 6.00 -18.75 28.55
N GLU A 91 5.19 -19.75 28.94
CA GLU A 91 5.59 -20.84 29.83
C GLU A 91 6.71 -21.64 29.18
N GLN A 92 6.61 -22.05 27.94
CA GLN A 92 7.67 -22.75 27.22
C GLN A 92 8.97 -21.93 27.22
N TYR A 93 8.91 -20.62 26.95
CA TYR A 93 10.10 -19.76 27.01
C TYR A 93 10.71 -19.70 28.41
N ASN A 94 9.89 -19.76 29.47
CA ASN A 94 10.37 -19.76 30.85
C ASN A 94 11.07 -21.06 31.22
N THR A 95 10.71 -22.19 30.59
CA THR A 95 11.40 -23.46 30.78
C THR A 95 12.77 -23.53 30.14
N PHE A 96 13.09 -22.65 29.18
CA PHE A 96 14.40 -22.62 28.54
C PHE A 96 15.50 -22.23 29.53
N THR A 97 16.60 -22.99 29.49
CA THR A 97 17.79 -22.68 30.27
C THR A 97 18.47 -21.40 29.76
N ALA A 98 19.27 -20.76 30.63
CA ALA A 98 20.00 -19.54 30.26
C ALA A 98 20.92 -19.73 29.03
N LYS A 99 21.46 -20.95 28.82
CA LYS A 99 22.25 -21.30 27.64
C LYS A 99 21.40 -21.37 26.38
N GLN A 100 20.21 -21.95 26.46
CA GLN A 100 19.28 -22.02 25.31
C GLN A 100 18.75 -20.64 24.90
N LYS A 101 18.41 -19.78 25.86
CA LYS A 101 18.02 -18.39 25.60
C LYS A 101 19.13 -17.60 24.90
N LYS A 102 20.38 -17.75 25.35
CA LYS A 102 21.56 -17.12 24.69
C LYS A 102 21.86 -17.71 23.31
N ALA A 103 21.54 -18.97 23.08
CA ALA A 103 21.69 -19.66 21.79
C ALA A 103 20.57 -19.33 20.79
N GLY A 104 19.60 -18.45 21.15
CA GLY A 104 18.51 -18.04 20.27
C GLY A 104 17.41 -19.09 20.13
N ALA A 105 17.15 -19.89 21.19
CA ALA A 105 16.05 -20.83 21.19
C ALA A 105 14.73 -20.14 20.86
N LYS A 106 14.05 -20.63 19.81
CA LYS A 106 12.76 -20.08 19.34
C LYS A 106 11.62 -20.84 20.02
N ILE A 107 10.56 -20.10 20.31
CA ILE A 107 9.28 -20.69 20.74
C ILE A 107 8.70 -21.47 19.54
N SER A 108 8.04 -22.59 19.80
CA SER A 108 7.38 -23.36 18.75
C SER A 108 6.31 -22.51 18.06
N GLU A 109 6.22 -22.61 16.74
CA GLU A 109 5.27 -21.83 15.92
C GLU A 109 3.80 -22.03 16.34
N GLU A 110 3.48 -23.18 16.95
CA GLU A 110 2.16 -23.50 17.50
C GLU A 110 1.71 -22.54 18.62
N TYR A 111 2.66 -21.88 19.29
CA TYR A 111 2.39 -20.94 20.40
C TYR A 111 2.53 -19.47 19.99
N ILE A 112 2.61 -19.23 18.66
CA ILE A 112 2.76 -17.91 18.09
C ILE A 112 1.52 -17.58 17.27
N ASN A 113 0.77 -16.57 17.68
CA ASN A 113 -0.31 -15.99 16.87
C ASN A 113 0.27 -14.90 16.01
N LYS A 114 0.18 -15.06 14.68
CA LYS A 114 0.58 -14.06 13.71
C LYS A 114 -0.67 -13.42 13.12
N THR A 115 -0.88 -12.16 13.43
CA THR A 115 -1.91 -11.32 12.76
C THR A 115 -1.22 -10.55 11.64
N GLU A 116 -1.73 -10.66 10.43
CA GLU A 116 -1.17 -9.99 9.24
C GLU A 116 -2.28 -9.25 8.51
N ILE A 117 -1.98 -8.05 8.05
CA ILE A 117 -2.89 -7.26 7.21
C ILE A 117 -3.01 -7.93 5.84
N ARG A 118 -4.24 -8.24 5.46
CA ARG A 118 -4.58 -8.86 4.17
C ARG A 118 -5.10 -7.81 3.19
N PRO A 119 -5.09 -8.09 1.88
CA PRO A 119 -5.72 -7.21 0.90
C PRO A 119 -7.18 -6.88 1.20
N SER A 120 -7.91 -7.81 1.83
CA SER A 120 -9.30 -7.63 2.28
C SER A 120 -9.48 -6.62 3.41
N ASP A 121 -8.42 -6.30 4.12
CA ASP A 121 -8.47 -5.39 5.28
C ASP A 121 -8.26 -3.93 4.87
N VAL A 122 -7.90 -3.68 3.61
CA VAL A 122 -7.74 -2.33 3.07
C VAL A 122 -9.12 -1.71 2.89
N SER A 123 -9.39 -0.61 3.59
CA SER A 123 -10.66 0.13 3.50
C SER A 123 -10.64 1.15 2.36
N ASP A 124 -9.55 1.90 2.26
CA ASP A 124 -9.45 3.04 1.38
C ASP A 124 -8.03 3.19 0.82
N TYR A 125 -7.92 3.95 -0.26
CA TYR A 125 -6.64 4.54 -0.67
C TYR A 125 -6.69 6.06 -0.50
N LYS A 126 -5.67 6.61 0.13
CA LYS A 126 -5.45 8.06 0.15
C LYS A 126 -4.47 8.42 -0.95
N ILE A 127 -4.85 9.36 -1.80
CA ILE A 127 -4.08 9.80 -2.95
C ILE A 127 -3.71 11.26 -2.72
N VAL A 128 -2.46 11.60 -3.03
CA VAL A 128 -2.01 12.99 -3.10
C VAL A 128 -1.66 13.33 -4.54
N GLY A 129 -2.19 14.45 -5.00
CA GLY A 129 -1.96 14.94 -6.35
C GLY A 129 -1.77 16.45 -6.40
N TYR A 130 -1.33 16.91 -7.54
CA TYR A 130 -1.08 18.32 -7.80
C TYR A 130 -1.85 18.77 -9.05
N TRP A 131 -2.82 19.66 -8.83
CA TRP A 131 -3.50 20.36 -9.88
C TRP A 131 -2.73 21.65 -10.23
N TYR A 132 -2.53 21.90 -11.50
CA TYR A 132 -1.91 23.13 -11.96
C TYR A 132 -2.46 23.56 -13.31
N PHE A 133 -2.49 24.86 -13.52
CA PHE A 133 -2.89 25.44 -14.81
C PHE A 133 -1.63 25.72 -15.63
N ASP A 134 -1.52 25.05 -16.78
CA ASP A 134 -0.43 25.21 -17.73
C ASP A 134 -0.79 26.35 -18.71
N THR A 135 -0.10 27.49 -18.60
CA THR A 135 -0.38 28.68 -19.41
C THR A 135 -0.02 28.49 -20.89
N ARG A 136 0.96 27.63 -21.20
CA ARG A 136 1.35 27.36 -22.58
C ARG A 136 0.27 26.60 -23.35
N GLN A 137 -0.39 25.69 -22.66
CA GLN A 137 -1.41 24.81 -23.24
C GLN A 137 -2.83 25.32 -22.94
N GLY A 138 -2.97 26.26 -22.02
CA GLY A 138 -4.27 26.79 -21.62
C GLY A 138 -5.15 25.74 -20.90
N GLU A 139 -4.55 24.75 -20.26
CA GLU A 139 -5.25 23.61 -19.71
C GLU A 139 -4.97 23.42 -18.22
N LEU A 140 -6.00 22.98 -17.49
CA LEU A 140 -5.85 22.49 -16.13
C LEU A 140 -5.38 21.05 -16.16
N LYS A 141 -4.24 20.77 -15.53
CA LYS A 141 -3.63 19.44 -15.49
C LYS A 141 -3.51 18.90 -14.09
N TYR A 142 -3.56 17.58 -14.01
CA TYR A 142 -3.37 16.82 -12.77
C TYR A 142 -2.13 15.94 -12.85
N ARG A 143 -1.37 15.90 -11.77
CA ARG A 143 -0.27 14.97 -11.58
C ARG A 143 -0.44 14.24 -10.26
N MET A 144 -0.58 12.94 -10.32
CA MET A 144 -0.57 12.10 -9.12
C MET A 144 0.84 12.05 -8.56
N LEU A 145 0.99 12.34 -7.27
CA LEU A 145 2.27 12.35 -6.58
C LEU A 145 2.49 11.11 -5.73
N GLY A 146 1.43 10.62 -5.08
CA GLY A 146 1.54 9.45 -4.23
C GLY A 146 0.23 8.79 -3.90
N ILE A 147 0.36 7.56 -3.40
CA ILE A 147 -0.74 6.72 -2.96
C ILE A 147 -0.38 6.04 -1.64
N CYS A 148 -1.34 5.92 -0.76
CA CYS A 148 -1.22 5.29 0.54
C CYS A 148 -2.42 4.39 0.81
N PRO A 149 -2.25 3.11 1.13
CA PRO A 149 -3.34 2.27 1.62
C PRO A 149 -3.69 2.65 3.07
N ILE A 150 -4.99 2.72 3.35
CA ILE A 150 -5.55 2.90 4.69
C ILE A 150 -6.04 1.54 5.16
N VAL A 151 -5.52 1.10 6.29
CA VAL A 151 -5.76 -0.22 6.86
C VAL A 151 -6.03 -0.11 8.36
N PRO A 152 -6.72 -1.08 8.97
CA PRO A 152 -6.79 -1.14 10.43
C PRO A 152 -5.42 -1.41 11.03
N ASP A 153 -5.12 -0.78 12.16
CA ASP A 153 -3.90 -1.07 12.91
C ASP A 153 -3.92 -2.51 13.42
N VAL A 154 -2.84 -3.26 13.18
CA VAL A 154 -2.68 -4.66 13.62
C VAL A 154 -2.85 -4.84 15.12
N TYR A 155 -2.65 -3.80 15.91
CA TYR A 155 -2.82 -3.81 17.38
C TYR A 155 -4.26 -3.56 17.81
N THR A 156 -5.14 -3.11 16.91
CA THR A 156 -6.54 -2.84 17.20
C THR A 156 -7.50 -3.72 16.40
N MET A 157 -6.99 -4.58 15.51
CA MET A 157 -7.82 -5.44 14.64
C MET A 157 -8.78 -6.35 15.43
N ASP A 158 -8.37 -6.79 16.63
CA ASP A 158 -9.15 -7.67 17.50
C ASP A 158 -10.14 -6.92 18.41
N LYS A 159 -10.15 -5.58 18.37
CA LYS A 159 -11.04 -4.75 19.19
C LYS A 159 -12.34 -4.42 18.46
N GLU A 160 -13.40 -4.11 19.23
CA GLU A 160 -14.67 -3.64 18.66
C GLU A 160 -14.52 -2.34 17.86
N GLU A 161 -13.69 -1.41 18.37
CA GLU A 161 -13.32 -0.19 17.66
C GLU A 161 -11.95 -0.36 17.02
N LYS A 162 -11.92 -0.45 15.70
CA LYS A 162 -10.68 -0.53 14.91
C LYS A 162 -10.18 0.88 14.61
N GLU A 163 -8.91 1.11 14.87
CA GLU A 163 -8.23 2.33 14.45
C GLU A 163 -7.67 2.11 13.04
N TYR A 164 -7.91 3.07 12.14
CA TYR A 164 -7.38 3.02 10.78
C TYR A 164 -6.16 3.91 10.67
N ILE A 165 -5.11 3.40 10.04
CA ILE A 165 -3.83 4.08 9.89
C ILE A 165 -3.41 4.18 8.41
N GLU A 166 -2.68 5.24 8.09
CA GLU A 166 -1.94 5.37 6.84
C GLU A 166 -0.71 4.46 6.91
N LEU A 167 -0.70 3.40 6.10
CA LEU A 167 0.32 2.35 6.26
C LEU A 167 1.70 2.81 5.74
N PHE A 168 1.76 3.25 4.50
CA PHE A 168 2.95 3.81 3.85
C PHE A 168 2.56 4.60 2.60
N TRP A 169 3.32 5.65 2.31
CA TRP A 169 3.18 6.44 1.10
C TRP A 169 4.16 5.97 0.02
N VAL A 170 3.65 5.63 -1.14
CA VAL A 170 4.46 5.30 -2.31
C VAL A 170 4.49 6.51 -3.23
N TYR A 171 5.70 6.95 -3.59
CA TYR A 171 5.86 8.02 -4.58
C TYR A 171 5.49 7.50 -5.97
N PHE A 172 4.37 7.98 -6.51
CA PHE A 172 3.74 7.43 -7.70
C PHE A 172 4.64 7.46 -8.95
N PRO A 173 5.40 8.55 -9.26
CA PRO A 173 6.25 8.57 -10.44
C PRO A 173 7.31 7.46 -10.48
N SER A 174 7.82 7.02 -9.34
CA SER A 174 8.79 5.91 -9.25
C SER A 174 8.12 4.53 -9.28
N ALA A 175 6.85 4.46 -8.93
CA ALA A 175 6.08 3.21 -8.90
C ALA A 175 5.49 2.81 -10.26
N ARG A 176 5.52 3.70 -11.24
CA ARG A 176 4.83 3.51 -12.53
C ARG A 176 5.21 2.26 -13.28
N ASP A 177 6.49 1.88 -13.26
CA ASP A 177 6.96 0.67 -13.95
C ASP A 177 6.37 -0.61 -13.31
N VAL A 178 6.30 -0.65 -11.99
CA VAL A 178 5.68 -1.76 -11.24
C VAL A 178 4.18 -1.80 -11.48
N LEU A 179 3.51 -0.66 -11.44
CA LEU A 179 2.07 -0.54 -11.68
C LEU A 179 1.68 -0.85 -13.13
N HIS A 180 2.56 -0.52 -14.09
CA HIS A 180 2.36 -0.84 -15.49
C HIS A 180 2.54 -2.34 -15.80
N ALA A 181 3.45 -3.01 -15.09
CA ALA A 181 3.67 -4.44 -15.24
C ALA A 181 2.52 -5.30 -14.70
N ASN A 182 1.68 -4.74 -13.81
CA ASN A 182 0.59 -5.45 -13.17
C ASN A 182 -0.78 -4.98 -13.70
N LYS A 183 -1.68 -5.94 -13.85
CA LYS A 183 -3.01 -5.71 -14.43
C LYS A 183 -4.07 -5.62 -13.35
N ALA A 184 -4.92 -4.62 -13.44
CA ALA A 184 -6.10 -4.47 -12.62
C ALA A 184 -7.27 -5.33 -13.15
N PHE A 185 -8.17 -5.68 -12.27
CA PHE A 185 -9.44 -6.30 -12.66
C PHE A 185 -10.25 -5.31 -13.51
N ASN A 186 -10.76 -5.79 -14.65
CA ASN A 186 -11.64 -4.99 -15.51
C ASN A 186 -13.01 -5.65 -15.56
N ASP A 187 -13.97 -5.05 -14.86
CA ASP A 187 -15.36 -5.52 -14.77
C ASP A 187 -16.15 -5.37 -16.08
N LYS A 188 -15.74 -4.42 -16.93
CA LYS A 188 -16.43 -4.11 -18.20
C LYS A 188 -16.01 -5.01 -19.34
N ASN A 189 -14.75 -5.42 -19.37
CA ASN A 189 -14.22 -6.27 -20.42
C ASN A 189 -13.03 -7.08 -19.93
N SER A 190 -13.27 -8.32 -19.54
CA SER A 190 -12.24 -9.24 -19.05
C SER A 190 -11.19 -9.61 -20.13
N ALA A 191 -11.51 -9.40 -21.40
CA ALA A 191 -10.59 -9.66 -22.52
C ALA A 191 -9.58 -8.51 -22.74
N MET A 192 -9.83 -7.32 -22.20
CA MET A 192 -8.91 -6.18 -22.27
C MET A 192 -8.42 -5.80 -20.87
N PRO A 193 -7.29 -6.34 -20.43
CA PRO A 193 -6.72 -5.99 -19.13
C PRO A 193 -6.27 -4.53 -19.13
N ILE A 194 -6.55 -3.82 -18.03
CA ILE A 194 -6.09 -2.47 -17.76
C ILE A 194 -4.97 -2.55 -16.75
N THR A 195 -3.87 -1.82 -16.96
CA THR A 195 -2.80 -1.75 -15.96
C THR A 195 -3.18 -0.78 -14.84
N PHE A 196 -2.65 -0.99 -13.63
CA PHE A 196 -2.87 -0.07 -12.52
C PHE A 196 -2.36 1.34 -12.83
N ASP A 197 -1.22 1.46 -13.53
CA ASP A 197 -0.71 2.77 -13.99
C ASP A 197 -1.72 3.51 -14.88
N HIS A 198 -2.34 2.81 -15.83
CA HIS A 198 -3.35 3.42 -16.71
C HIS A 198 -4.61 3.80 -15.94
N LEU A 199 -5.09 2.93 -15.05
CA LEU A 199 -6.29 3.16 -14.25
C LEU A 199 -6.13 4.40 -13.37
N LEU A 200 -5.02 4.50 -12.65
CA LEU A 200 -4.73 5.61 -11.75
C LEU A 200 -4.47 6.92 -12.50
N ASN A 201 -3.70 6.91 -13.59
CA ASN A 201 -3.45 8.12 -14.39
C ASN A 201 -4.71 8.63 -15.10
N SER A 202 -5.60 7.74 -15.53
CA SER A 202 -6.87 8.13 -16.17
C SER A 202 -7.96 8.51 -15.17
N ARG A 203 -7.65 8.44 -13.86
CA ARG A 203 -8.58 8.74 -12.76
C ARG A 203 -9.92 8.01 -12.90
N ARG A 204 -9.85 6.71 -13.14
CA ARG A 204 -11.04 5.84 -13.22
C ARG A 204 -11.35 5.21 -11.85
N PHE A 205 -11.56 6.09 -10.88
CA PHE A 205 -11.91 5.79 -9.50
C PHE A 205 -12.73 6.93 -8.92
#